data_9b940d7ef1a0036716cfee05c89174c7
#
_entry.id   9b940d7ef1a0036716cfee05c89174c7
#
_cell.length_a   1.000
_cell.length_b   1.000
_cell.length_c   1.000
_cell.angle_alpha   90.00
_cell.angle_beta   90.00
_cell.angle_gamma   90.00
#
_symmetry.space_group_name_H-M   'P 1'
#
loop_
_entity.id
_entity.type
_entity.pdbx_description
1 polymer ?
#
loop_
_entity_poly.entity_id
_entity_poly.type
_entity_poly.pdbx_seq_one_letter_code
_entity_poly.pdbx_strand_id
1 'polypeptide(L)'
;MYKRQGVYVSRKDYIGDVCLTTFDLRFTRPNEEPPMDTPGIHSIEHLVATFLRNHAEWAEKTIYFGPMGCRTGFYVIFAGDLKSEDIIGVLREAADYVLNYDDNTPIPGYSPRDCGNYLDNNLKLAKIYMKKFKEEVLDNPVEERLSYPV
;
A
#
# COMPACT_ATOMS: atom_id res chain seq x y z
N MET A 1 9.85 12.90 -17.11
CA MET A 1 9.80 13.35 -15.70
C MET A 1 9.58 12.13 -14.82
N TYR A 2 10.39 11.97 -13.76
CA TYR A 2 10.27 10.79 -12.88
C TYR A 2 9.18 10.99 -11.85
N LYS A 3 8.45 9.89 -11.54
CA LYS A 3 7.44 9.91 -10.50
C LYS A 3 8.08 10.11 -9.14
N ARG A 4 7.42 10.88 -8.27
CA ARG A 4 7.80 10.99 -6.86
C ARG A 4 7.03 9.96 -6.04
N GLN A 5 7.43 9.77 -4.78
CA GLN A 5 6.61 9.06 -3.81
C GLN A 5 5.23 9.74 -3.76
N GLY A 6 4.19 8.96 -3.71
CA GLY A 6 2.86 9.52 -3.74
C GLY A 6 1.74 8.49 -3.79
N VAL A 7 0.51 9.01 -3.87
CA VAL A 7 -0.71 8.23 -4.04
C VAL A 7 -1.38 8.75 -5.31
N TYR A 8 -1.37 7.94 -6.36
CA TYR A 8 -1.82 8.37 -7.68
C TYR A 8 -2.98 7.50 -8.18
N VAL A 9 -3.96 8.12 -8.81
CA VAL A 9 -4.94 7.37 -9.60
C VAL A 9 -4.25 6.87 -10.85
N SER A 10 -4.07 5.54 -10.94
CA SER A 10 -3.42 4.90 -12.08
C SER A 10 -4.38 4.71 -13.24
N ARG A 11 -5.57 4.16 -12.94
CA ARG A 11 -6.61 3.96 -13.95
C ARG A 11 -7.97 3.74 -13.28
N LYS A 12 -9.02 3.96 -14.06
CA LYS A 12 -10.39 3.61 -13.68
C LYS A 12 -10.94 2.64 -14.70
N ASP A 13 -11.62 1.61 -14.23
CA ASP A 13 -12.27 0.61 -15.06
C ASP A 13 -13.75 0.53 -14.69
N TYR A 14 -14.59 0.31 -15.68
CA TYR A 14 -16.04 0.21 -15.50
C TYR A 14 -16.49 -1.19 -15.89
N ILE A 15 -17.17 -1.86 -14.96
CA ILE A 15 -17.78 -3.18 -15.20
C ILE A 15 -19.26 -3.02 -14.91
N GLY A 16 -20.08 -2.91 -15.97
CA GLY A 16 -21.47 -2.50 -15.82
C GLY A 16 -21.53 -1.10 -15.22
N ASP A 17 -22.27 -0.96 -14.12
CA ASP A 17 -22.40 0.32 -13.40
C ASP A 17 -21.35 0.51 -12.31
N VAL A 18 -20.42 -0.44 -12.14
CA VAL A 18 -19.41 -0.40 -11.10
C VAL A 18 -18.12 0.21 -11.64
N CYS A 19 -17.60 1.22 -10.93
CA CYS A 19 -16.28 1.79 -11.19
C CYS A 19 -15.27 1.15 -10.26
N LEU A 20 -14.12 0.73 -10.80
CA LEU A 20 -12.99 0.26 -10.04
C LEU A 20 -11.85 1.25 -10.23
N THR A 21 -11.34 1.81 -9.14
CA THR A 21 -10.20 2.74 -9.18
C THR A 21 -8.95 2.03 -8.69
N THR A 22 -7.92 2.01 -9.53
CA THR A 22 -6.61 1.48 -9.20
C THR A 22 -5.70 2.62 -8.79
N PHE A 23 -5.11 2.52 -7.60
CA PHE A 23 -4.16 3.50 -7.09
C PHE A 23 -2.75 2.95 -7.12
N ASP A 24 -1.82 3.80 -7.54
CA ASP A 24 -0.38 3.60 -7.48
C ASP A 24 0.11 4.21 -6.17
N LEU A 25 0.53 3.35 -5.24
CA LEU A 25 1.10 3.78 -3.96
C LEU A 25 2.61 3.70 -4.09
N ARG A 26 3.22 4.82 -4.45
CA ARG A 26 4.66 4.88 -4.72
C ARG A 26 5.42 5.20 -3.45
N PHE A 27 6.22 4.23 -2.98
CA PHE A 27 6.99 4.35 -1.74
C PHE A 27 8.38 4.92 -1.95
N THR A 28 9.00 4.61 -3.09
CA THR A 28 10.34 5.11 -3.43
C THR A 28 10.32 5.76 -4.80
N ARG A 29 11.29 6.66 -5.05
CA ARG A 29 11.45 7.29 -6.36
C ARG A 29 12.07 6.28 -7.33
N PRO A 30 11.34 5.89 -8.38
CA PRO A 30 11.85 4.89 -9.33
C PRO A 30 13.17 5.33 -9.95
N ASN A 31 14.14 4.40 -9.95
CA ASN A 31 15.48 4.58 -10.54
C ASN A 31 16.36 5.63 -9.85
N GLU A 32 15.89 6.29 -8.81
CA GLU A 32 16.65 7.28 -8.04
C GLU A 32 16.96 6.81 -6.62
N GLU A 33 16.06 6.03 -6.03
CA GLU A 33 16.26 5.43 -4.73
C GLU A 33 16.37 3.91 -4.87
N PRO A 34 17.06 3.20 -3.94
CA PRO A 34 17.08 1.75 -3.96
C PRO A 34 15.67 1.19 -3.83
N PRO A 35 15.32 0.13 -4.57
CA PRO A 35 14.04 -0.53 -4.39
C PRO A 35 13.97 -1.20 -3.01
N MET A 36 12.75 -1.43 -2.55
CA MET A 36 12.52 -2.12 -1.28
C MET A 36 12.88 -3.60 -1.38
N ASP A 37 13.34 -4.19 -0.28
CA ASP A 37 13.64 -5.63 -0.23
C ASP A 37 12.37 -6.46 -0.07
N THR A 38 12.37 -7.65 -0.67
CA THR A 38 11.19 -8.51 -0.70
C THR A 38 10.63 -8.88 0.67
N PRO A 39 11.44 -9.16 1.72
CA PRO A 39 10.86 -9.48 3.03
C PRO A 39 10.04 -8.36 3.63
N GLY A 40 10.49 -7.11 3.47
CA GLY A 40 9.74 -5.93 3.93
C GLY A 40 8.46 -5.71 3.13
N ILE A 41 8.55 -5.84 1.81
CA ILE A 41 7.40 -5.74 0.91
C ILE A 41 6.34 -6.80 1.27
N HIS A 42 6.76 -8.04 1.47
CA HIS A 42 5.87 -9.15 1.75
C HIS A 42 5.15 -8.96 3.09
N SER A 43 5.86 -8.46 4.10
CA SER A 43 5.23 -8.15 5.39
C SER A 43 4.21 -7.02 5.27
N ILE A 44 4.51 -5.96 4.52
CA ILE A 44 3.54 -4.88 4.26
C ILE A 44 2.30 -5.44 3.55
N GLU A 45 2.50 -6.30 2.56
CA GLU A 45 1.38 -6.90 1.81
C GLU A 45 0.43 -7.63 2.76
N HIS A 46 0.94 -8.52 3.60
CA HIS A 46 0.10 -9.28 4.54
C HIS A 46 -0.58 -8.38 5.57
N LEU A 47 0.15 -7.41 6.12
CA LEU A 47 -0.38 -6.52 7.15
C LEU A 47 -1.47 -5.60 6.60
N VAL A 48 -1.22 -4.95 5.47
CA VAL A 48 -2.19 -4.01 4.89
C VAL A 48 -3.39 -4.76 4.32
N ALA A 49 -3.19 -5.91 3.68
CA ALA A 49 -4.29 -6.71 3.19
C ALA A 49 -5.21 -7.15 4.33
N THR A 50 -4.64 -7.58 5.45
CA THR A 50 -5.41 -7.96 6.64
C THR A 50 -6.15 -6.77 7.22
N PHE A 51 -5.49 -5.63 7.34
CA PHE A 51 -6.11 -4.40 7.83
C PHE A 51 -7.31 -4.01 6.97
N LEU A 52 -7.16 -4.00 5.66
CA LEU A 52 -8.23 -3.60 4.74
C LEU A 52 -9.41 -4.58 4.79
N ARG A 53 -9.14 -5.88 4.85
CA ARG A 53 -10.19 -6.91 4.91
C ARG A 53 -11.03 -6.86 6.18
N ASN A 54 -10.49 -6.28 7.25
CA ASN A 54 -11.17 -6.17 8.54
C ASN A 54 -11.67 -4.75 8.82
N HIS A 55 -11.48 -3.81 7.91
CA HIS A 55 -11.91 -2.43 8.08
C HIS A 55 -13.43 -2.31 7.95
N ALA A 56 -14.07 -1.58 8.87
CA ALA A 56 -15.53 -1.46 8.91
C ALA A 56 -16.12 -0.86 7.63
N GLU A 57 -15.42 0.09 7.02
CA GLU A 57 -15.89 0.80 5.82
C GLU A 57 -15.29 0.26 4.53
N TRP A 58 -13.99 -0.06 4.52
CA TRP A 58 -13.26 -0.34 3.30
C TRP A 58 -13.18 -1.83 2.95
N ALA A 59 -13.55 -2.73 3.84
CA ALA A 59 -13.48 -4.17 3.57
C ALA A 59 -14.27 -4.56 2.32
N GLU A 60 -15.50 -4.05 2.19
CA GLU A 60 -16.37 -4.37 1.04
C GLU A 60 -15.91 -3.70 -0.26
N LYS A 61 -15.12 -2.64 -0.16
CA LYS A 61 -14.62 -1.89 -1.32
C LYS A 61 -13.27 -2.38 -1.81
N THR A 62 -12.53 -3.13 -1.01
CA THR A 62 -11.19 -3.60 -1.36
C THR A 62 -11.27 -4.77 -2.32
N ILE A 63 -10.73 -4.57 -3.52
CA ILE A 63 -10.67 -5.61 -4.56
C ILE A 63 -9.31 -6.30 -4.54
N TYR A 64 -8.22 -5.52 -4.39
CA TYR A 64 -6.87 -6.05 -4.46
C TYR A 64 -5.89 -5.11 -3.77
N PHE A 65 -4.88 -5.67 -3.13
CA PHE A 65 -3.69 -4.97 -2.65
C PHE A 65 -2.47 -5.87 -2.88
N GLY A 66 -1.46 -5.35 -3.56
CA GLY A 66 -0.26 -6.14 -3.82
C GLY A 66 0.91 -5.29 -4.31
N PRO A 67 2.13 -5.85 -4.24
CA PRO A 67 3.35 -5.12 -4.62
C PRO A 67 3.54 -5.03 -6.12
N MET A 68 4.28 -4.00 -6.54
CA MET A 68 4.76 -3.87 -7.91
C MET A 68 6.00 -4.74 -8.11
N GLY A 69 6.14 -5.31 -9.30
CA GLY A 69 7.30 -6.12 -9.63
C GLY A 69 8.63 -5.36 -9.56
N CYS A 70 8.61 -4.05 -9.77
CA CYS A 70 9.81 -3.20 -9.65
C CYS A 70 10.21 -2.90 -8.21
N ARG A 71 9.40 -3.28 -7.23
CA ARG A 71 9.66 -3.11 -5.80
C ARG A 71 9.78 -1.66 -5.34
N THR A 72 9.08 -0.74 -6.02
CA THR A 72 9.07 0.67 -5.65
C THR A 72 7.74 1.12 -5.04
N GLY A 73 6.77 0.24 -4.95
CA GLY A 73 5.48 0.55 -4.36
C GLY A 73 4.49 -0.59 -4.48
N PHE A 74 3.23 -0.24 -4.29
CA PHE A 74 2.10 -1.18 -4.29
C PHE A 74 0.97 -0.65 -5.16
N TYR A 75 0.10 -1.56 -5.60
CA TYR A 75 -1.19 -1.19 -6.16
C TYR A 75 -2.30 -1.56 -5.19
N VAL A 76 -3.29 -0.70 -5.08
CA VAL A 76 -4.54 -1.03 -4.40
C VAL A 76 -5.69 -0.71 -5.35
N ILE A 77 -6.68 -1.61 -5.40
CA ILE A 77 -7.88 -1.44 -6.21
C ILE A 77 -9.08 -1.38 -5.27
N PHE A 78 -9.82 -0.29 -5.34
CA PHE A 78 -11.07 -0.12 -4.61
C PHE A 78 -12.25 0.01 -5.55
N ALA A 79 -13.39 -0.54 -5.15
CA ALA A 79 -14.66 -0.28 -5.82
C ALA A 79 -15.11 1.14 -5.46
N GLY A 80 -15.44 1.94 -6.47
CA GLY A 80 -15.84 3.32 -6.33
C GLY A 80 -15.10 4.23 -7.29
N ASP A 81 -15.71 5.35 -7.62
CA ASP A 81 -15.11 6.43 -8.41
C ASP A 81 -14.39 7.37 -7.44
N LEU A 82 -13.11 7.09 -7.20
CA LEU A 82 -12.36 7.71 -6.11
C LEU A 82 -11.21 8.57 -6.63
N LYS A 83 -10.85 9.56 -5.81
CA LYS A 83 -9.67 10.40 -6.00
C LYS A 83 -8.60 10.01 -4.98
N SER A 84 -7.36 10.43 -5.21
CA SER A 84 -6.28 10.18 -4.27
C SER A 84 -6.59 10.69 -2.86
N GLU A 85 -7.21 11.86 -2.76
CA GLU A 85 -7.59 12.46 -1.48
C GLU A 85 -8.57 11.60 -0.68
N ASP A 86 -9.40 10.82 -1.37
CA ASP A 86 -10.43 10.00 -0.73
C ASP A 86 -9.84 8.85 0.08
N ILE A 87 -8.63 8.41 -0.24
CA ILE A 87 -8.02 7.24 0.40
C ILE A 87 -6.87 7.58 1.36
N ILE A 88 -6.48 8.84 1.48
CA ILE A 88 -5.40 9.25 2.39
C ILE A 88 -5.73 8.84 3.83
N GLY A 89 -6.98 9.03 4.26
CA GLY A 89 -7.40 8.68 5.62
C GLY A 89 -7.22 7.20 5.92
N VAL A 90 -7.72 6.31 5.06
CA VAL A 90 -7.59 4.86 5.27
C VAL A 90 -6.14 4.40 5.16
N LEU A 91 -5.35 5.04 4.30
CA LEU A 91 -3.91 4.72 4.20
C LEU A 91 -3.15 5.13 5.45
N ARG A 92 -3.52 6.24 6.09
CA ARG A 92 -2.95 6.64 7.40
C ARG A 92 -3.29 5.61 8.46
N GLU A 93 -4.53 5.14 8.50
CA GLU A 93 -4.94 4.09 9.44
C GLU A 93 -4.15 2.80 9.19
N ALA A 94 -3.96 2.42 7.92
CA ALA A 94 -3.17 1.25 7.57
C ALA A 94 -1.70 1.41 8.00
N ALA A 95 -1.13 2.60 7.80
CA ALA A 95 0.23 2.90 8.23
C ALA A 95 0.37 2.78 9.75
N ASP A 96 -0.58 3.33 10.50
CA ASP A 96 -0.58 3.22 11.97
C ASP A 96 -0.71 1.77 12.42
N TYR A 97 -1.53 0.98 11.74
CA TYR A 97 -1.65 -0.45 12.01
C TYR A 97 -0.31 -1.17 11.87
N VAL A 98 0.42 -0.91 10.78
CA VAL A 98 1.75 -1.50 10.55
C VAL A 98 2.75 -1.03 11.60
N LEU A 99 2.81 0.28 11.86
CA LEU A 99 3.79 0.87 12.77
C LEU A 99 3.56 0.45 14.22
N ASN A 100 2.31 0.21 14.61
CA ASN A 100 1.94 -0.20 15.97
C ASN A 100 1.85 -1.71 16.14
N TYR A 101 2.09 -2.48 15.08
CA TYR A 101 2.02 -3.94 15.17
C TYR A 101 3.07 -4.46 16.16
N ASP A 102 2.67 -5.40 17.02
CA ASP A 102 3.56 -5.94 18.05
C ASP A 102 4.72 -6.72 17.42
N ASP A 103 5.94 -6.32 17.74
CA ASP A 103 7.16 -6.93 17.21
C ASP A 103 7.31 -8.40 17.59
N ASN A 104 6.65 -8.85 18.65
CA ASN A 104 6.72 -10.21 19.15
C ASN A 104 5.56 -11.10 18.66
N THR A 105 4.61 -10.53 17.92
CA THR A 105 3.48 -11.27 17.36
C THR A 105 3.77 -11.60 15.90
N PRO A 106 3.63 -12.89 15.48
CA PRO A 106 3.78 -13.24 14.07
C PRO A 106 2.83 -12.42 13.21
N ILE A 107 3.29 -11.99 12.04
CA ILE A 107 2.41 -11.26 11.12
C ILE A 107 1.29 -12.17 10.62
N PRO A 108 0.14 -11.59 10.19
CA PRO A 108 -0.95 -12.40 9.65
C PRO A 108 -0.49 -13.26 8.47
N GLY A 109 -0.91 -14.52 8.45
CA GLY A 109 -0.53 -15.45 7.38
C GLY A 109 0.88 -16.01 7.47
N TYR A 110 1.58 -15.83 8.60
CA TYR A 110 2.92 -16.36 8.81
C TYR A 110 2.86 -17.84 9.14
N SER A 111 2.50 -18.64 8.13
CA SER A 111 2.47 -20.09 8.25
C SER A 111 2.57 -20.75 6.87
N PRO A 112 3.11 -21.97 6.76
CA PRO A 112 3.18 -22.67 5.48
C PRO A 112 1.80 -23.03 4.91
N ARG A 113 0.78 -23.03 5.75
CA ARG A 113 -0.61 -23.26 5.33
C ARG A 113 -1.18 -22.06 4.58
N ASP A 114 -0.85 -20.86 5.05
CA ASP A 114 -1.49 -19.63 4.59
C ASP A 114 -0.68 -18.90 3.53
N CYS A 115 0.61 -19.19 3.42
CA CYS A 115 1.48 -18.49 2.48
C CYS A 115 2.55 -19.44 1.91
N GLY A 116 2.71 -19.39 0.60
CA GLY A 116 3.69 -20.23 -0.11
C GLY A 116 5.15 -19.87 0.15
N ASN A 117 5.41 -18.71 0.77
CA ASN A 117 6.77 -18.26 1.09
C ASN A 117 6.76 -17.50 2.43
N TYR A 118 6.19 -18.14 3.45
CA TYR A 118 5.92 -17.47 4.72
C TYR A 118 7.18 -17.02 5.49
N LEU A 119 8.35 -17.62 5.18
CA LEU A 119 9.60 -17.24 5.83
C LEU A 119 10.21 -15.96 5.26
N ASP A 120 9.77 -15.52 4.07
CA ASP A 120 10.24 -14.28 3.44
C ASP A 120 9.49 -13.08 4.02
N ASN A 121 9.73 -12.77 5.28
CA ASN A 121 9.08 -11.70 6.01
C ASN A 121 10.06 -10.96 6.91
N ASN A 122 9.84 -9.64 7.05
CA ASN A 122 10.64 -8.81 7.96
C ASN A 122 9.79 -7.61 8.42
N LEU A 123 9.24 -7.71 9.62
CA LEU A 123 8.40 -6.67 10.20
C LEU A 123 9.17 -5.36 10.42
N LYS A 124 10.43 -5.46 10.82
CA LYS A 124 11.26 -4.28 11.05
C LYS A 124 11.45 -3.47 9.77
N LEU A 125 11.75 -4.13 8.65
CA LEU A 125 11.84 -3.48 7.34
C LEU A 125 10.48 -2.90 6.92
N ALA A 126 9.41 -3.65 7.13
CA ALA A 126 8.06 -3.18 6.82
C ALA A 126 7.76 -1.86 7.53
N LYS A 127 8.10 -1.76 8.80
CA LYS A 127 7.92 -0.54 9.59
C LYS A 127 8.78 0.61 9.08
N ILE A 128 10.03 0.34 8.70
CA ILE A 128 10.92 1.36 8.13
C ILE A 128 10.32 1.92 6.85
N TYR A 129 9.89 1.06 5.92
CA TYR A 129 9.30 1.48 4.66
C TYR A 129 7.99 2.22 4.85
N MET A 130 7.13 1.74 5.75
CA MET A 130 5.84 2.38 6.00
C MET A 130 6.00 3.73 6.69
N LYS A 131 6.94 3.86 7.61
CA LYS A 131 7.23 5.14 8.26
C LYS A 131 7.68 6.18 7.25
N LYS A 132 8.57 5.79 6.32
CA LYS A 132 9.02 6.67 5.25
C LYS A 132 7.84 7.14 4.40
N PHE A 133 6.99 6.22 3.95
CA PHE A 133 5.82 6.54 3.15
C PHE A 133 4.84 7.45 3.89
N LYS A 134 4.58 7.16 5.15
CA LYS A 134 3.71 8.00 5.99
C LYS A 134 4.24 9.42 6.10
N GLU A 135 5.51 9.57 6.46
CA GLU A 135 6.12 10.89 6.68
C GLU A 135 6.25 11.69 5.38
N GLU A 136 6.65 11.04 4.28
CA GLU A 136 6.87 11.73 3.01
C GLU A 136 5.58 12.03 2.24
N VAL A 137 4.56 11.20 2.37
CA VAL A 137 3.36 11.27 1.54
C VAL A 137 2.10 11.50 2.36
N LEU A 138 1.79 10.59 3.29
CA LEU A 138 0.48 10.62 3.96
C LEU A 138 0.32 11.79 4.91
N ASP A 139 1.39 12.19 5.58
CA ASP A 139 1.40 13.35 6.49
C ASP A 139 1.65 14.66 5.76
N ASN A 140 1.99 14.61 4.47
CA ASN A 140 2.22 15.79 3.63
C ASN A 140 1.65 15.57 2.23
N PRO A 141 0.31 15.45 2.10
CA PRO A 141 -0.33 15.11 0.83
C PRO A 141 -0.48 16.32 -0.10
N VAL A 142 0.67 16.83 -0.57
CA VAL A 142 0.70 17.93 -1.53
C VAL A 142 0.32 17.45 -2.94
N GLU A 143 -0.08 18.37 -3.81
CA GLU A 143 -0.58 18.06 -5.16
C GLU A 143 0.40 17.21 -5.98
N GLU A 144 1.70 17.51 -5.91
CA GLU A 144 2.71 16.76 -6.67
C GLU A 144 2.83 15.30 -6.23
N ARG A 145 2.25 14.94 -5.09
CA ARG A 145 2.24 13.57 -4.58
C ARG A 145 0.90 12.87 -4.75
N LEU A 146 -0.09 13.57 -5.33
CA LEU A 146 -1.44 13.04 -5.52
C LEU A 146 -1.84 12.97 -7.00
N SER A 147 -1.06 13.54 -7.88
CA SER A 147 -1.30 13.54 -9.32
C SER A 147 -0.01 13.20 -10.06
N TYR A 148 -0.12 12.37 -11.10
CA TYR A 148 1.04 12.05 -11.91
C TYR A 148 1.63 13.31 -12.54
N PRO A 149 2.95 13.37 -12.67
CA PRO A 149 3.60 14.48 -13.38
C PRO A 149 3.20 14.47 -14.85
N VAL A 150 2.97 15.66 -15.36
CA VAL A 150 2.55 15.89 -16.75
C VAL A 150 3.76 15.90 -17.68
#